data_0f05fb8874561d7291fdb8fcc8a1eaf3
#
_entry.id   0f05fb8874561d7291fdb8fcc8a1eaf3
#
_cell.length_a   1.000
_cell.length_b   1.000
_cell.length_c   1.000
_cell.angle_alpha   90.00
_cell.angle_beta   90.00
_cell.angle_gamma   90.00
#
_symmetry.space_group_name_H-M   'P 1'
#
loop_
_entity.id
_entity.type
_entity.pdbx_description
1 polymer ?
#
loop_
_entity_poly.entity_id
_entity_poly.type
_entity_poly.pdbx_seq_one_letter_code
_entity_poly.pdbx_strand_id
1 'polypeptide(L)'
;MLDLMSESAPIFTGAVFAFTLLIGSFLNVVIHRLPIMMERDWRAQADELINTPPEHEMPEGRFDLIVPRSRCPSCGSLITAIQNVPVISYLLLRGRCATCKTPISARYPLVELSTALLAAVCAWHFGPGWEALMAVALTITLVPIRAVPLCLSARSMRLLE
;
A
#
# COMPACT_ATOMS: atom_id res chain seq x y z
N MET A 1 -6.96 -6.87 38.39
CA MET A 1 -6.41 -7.43 37.15
C MET A 1 -7.26 -7.04 35.92
N LEU A 2 -8.59 -7.14 35.99
CA LEU A 2 -9.50 -6.65 34.94
C LEU A 2 -9.41 -5.14 34.72
N ASP A 3 -9.24 -4.34 35.78
CA ASP A 3 -9.13 -2.86 35.71
C ASP A 3 -7.85 -2.41 35.01
N LEU A 4 -6.73 -3.08 35.23
CA LEU A 4 -5.47 -2.81 34.52
C LEU A 4 -5.56 -3.14 33.02
N MET A 5 -6.34 -4.14 32.64
CA MET A 5 -6.58 -4.50 31.24
C MET A 5 -7.50 -3.51 30.56
N SER A 6 -8.48 -2.92 31.27
CA SER A 6 -9.36 -1.90 30.74
C SER A 6 -8.65 -0.56 30.49
N GLU A 7 -7.69 -0.18 31.35
CA GLU A 7 -6.86 1.01 31.15
C GLU A 7 -5.84 0.85 30.01
N SER A 8 -5.34 -0.37 29.78
CA SER A 8 -4.36 -0.63 28.71
C SER A 8 -5.00 -0.82 27.32
N ALA A 9 -6.28 -1.19 27.26
CA ALA A 9 -6.97 -1.47 26.00
C ALA A 9 -6.99 -0.27 25.02
N PRO A 10 -7.31 0.96 25.42
CA PRO A 10 -7.28 2.11 24.48
C PRO A 10 -5.86 2.45 24.01
N ILE A 11 -4.87 2.31 24.88
CA ILE A 11 -3.46 2.56 24.52
C ILE A 11 -2.99 1.50 23.53
N PHE A 12 -3.29 0.24 23.78
CA PHE A 12 -2.98 -0.88 22.88
C PHE A 12 -3.65 -0.68 21.51
N THR A 13 -4.94 -0.39 21.49
CA THR A 13 -5.69 -0.14 20.25
C THR A 13 -5.13 1.05 19.47
N GLY A 14 -4.80 2.14 20.16
CA GLY A 14 -4.16 3.31 19.56
C GLY A 14 -2.81 3.00 18.95
N ALA A 15 -1.99 2.20 19.63
CA ALA A 15 -0.68 1.76 19.12
C ALA A 15 -0.84 0.86 17.89
N VAL A 16 -1.78 -0.10 17.91
CA VAL A 16 -2.10 -0.95 16.75
C VAL A 16 -2.60 -0.11 15.59
N PHE A 17 -3.49 0.85 15.83
CA PHE A 17 -3.97 1.77 14.79
C PHE A 17 -2.82 2.54 14.13
N ALA A 18 -1.95 3.18 14.92
CA ALA A 18 -0.82 3.95 14.40
C ALA A 18 0.17 3.08 13.61
N PHE A 19 0.49 1.89 14.13
CA PHE A 19 1.39 0.95 13.49
C PHE A 19 0.82 0.41 12.17
N THR A 20 -0.45 0.00 12.17
CA THR A 20 -1.10 -0.54 10.96
C THR A 20 -1.41 0.54 9.93
N LEU A 21 -1.51 1.79 10.32
CA LEU A 21 -1.57 2.93 9.40
C LEU A 21 -0.28 3.04 8.57
N LEU A 22 0.88 2.87 9.21
CA LEU A 22 2.19 2.84 8.51
C LEU A 22 2.29 1.63 7.58
N ILE A 23 1.84 0.45 8.05
CA ILE A 23 1.78 -0.74 7.20
C ILE A 23 0.85 -0.49 5.99
N GLY A 24 -0.32 0.12 6.18
CA GLY A 24 -1.24 0.47 5.11
C GLY A 24 -0.60 1.33 4.02
N SER A 25 0.27 2.27 4.40
CA SER A 25 1.04 3.06 3.43
C SER A 25 2.02 2.20 2.63
N PHE A 26 2.70 1.26 3.28
CA PHE A 26 3.55 0.29 2.58
C PHE A 26 2.74 -0.64 1.67
N LEU A 27 1.55 -1.07 2.09
CA LEU A 27 0.66 -1.89 1.28
C LEU A 27 0.27 -1.21 -0.05
N ASN A 28 0.13 0.11 -0.08
CA ASN A 28 -0.07 0.84 -1.33
C ASN A 28 1.07 0.63 -2.32
N VAL A 29 2.32 0.56 -1.84
CA VAL A 29 3.48 0.24 -2.68
C VAL A 29 3.40 -1.19 -3.19
N VAL A 30 3.05 -2.14 -2.33
CA VAL A 30 2.88 -3.57 -2.70
C VAL A 30 1.79 -3.73 -3.75
N ILE A 31 0.59 -3.18 -3.51
CA ILE A 31 -0.55 -3.24 -4.44
C ILE A 31 -0.20 -2.72 -5.83
N HIS A 32 0.62 -1.67 -5.90
CA HIS A 32 1.01 -1.07 -7.18
C HIS A 32 2.16 -1.80 -7.85
N ARG A 33 3.20 -2.19 -7.11
CA ARG A 33 4.45 -2.71 -7.68
C ARG A 33 4.45 -4.21 -7.87
N LEU A 34 3.84 -4.98 -6.95
CA LEU A 34 3.87 -6.43 -7.02
C LEU A 34 3.29 -6.98 -8.34
N PRO A 35 2.13 -6.51 -8.85
CA PRO A 35 1.63 -6.98 -10.14
C PRO A 35 2.58 -6.68 -11.30
N ILE A 36 3.25 -5.52 -11.27
CA ILE A 36 4.22 -5.13 -12.31
C ILE A 36 5.45 -6.04 -12.26
N MET A 37 5.94 -6.36 -11.05
CA MET A 37 7.08 -7.27 -10.88
C MET A 37 6.74 -8.66 -11.39
N MET A 38 5.59 -9.21 -11.00
CA MET A 38 5.13 -10.52 -11.46
C MET A 38 4.95 -10.57 -12.98
N GLU A 39 4.37 -9.53 -13.58
CA GLU A 39 4.21 -9.45 -15.04
C GLU A 39 5.55 -9.43 -15.75
N ARG A 40 6.56 -8.73 -15.22
CA ARG A 40 7.92 -8.72 -15.75
C ARG A 40 8.57 -10.12 -15.69
N ASP A 41 8.46 -10.77 -14.54
CA ASP A 41 9.03 -12.11 -14.34
C ASP A 41 8.39 -13.14 -15.28
N TRP A 42 7.06 -13.09 -15.45
CA TRP A 42 6.36 -13.98 -16.36
C TRP A 42 6.70 -13.73 -17.82
N ARG A 43 6.86 -12.48 -18.25
CA ARG A 43 7.30 -12.15 -19.60
C ARG A 43 8.72 -12.65 -19.87
N ALA A 44 9.64 -12.39 -18.93
CA ALA A 44 11.01 -12.88 -19.06
C ALA A 44 11.08 -14.40 -19.20
N GLN A 45 10.28 -15.16 -18.42
CA GLN A 45 10.19 -16.61 -18.53
C GLN A 45 9.57 -17.05 -19.86
N ALA A 46 8.54 -16.34 -20.35
CA ALA A 46 7.93 -16.65 -21.64
C ALA A 46 8.90 -16.39 -22.81
N ASP A 47 9.63 -15.29 -22.80
CA ASP A 47 10.62 -14.94 -23.83
C ASP A 47 11.77 -15.97 -23.87
N GLU A 48 12.21 -16.45 -22.69
CA GLU A 48 13.22 -17.52 -22.60
C GLU A 48 12.73 -18.84 -23.21
N LEU A 49 11.45 -19.20 -22.98
CA LEU A 49 10.87 -20.43 -23.52
C LEU A 49 10.67 -20.40 -25.06
N ILE A 50 10.39 -19.22 -25.61
CA ILE A 50 10.08 -19.06 -27.04
C ILE A 50 11.33 -18.70 -27.85
N ASN A 51 12.50 -18.50 -27.22
CA ASN A 51 13.73 -18.01 -27.83
C ASN A 51 13.55 -16.75 -28.70
N THR A 52 12.58 -15.91 -28.33
CA THR A 52 12.28 -14.66 -29.01
C THR A 52 13.06 -13.54 -28.34
N PRO A 53 13.77 -12.67 -29.07
CA PRO A 53 14.34 -11.47 -28.48
C PRO A 53 13.23 -10.65 -27.84
N PRO A 54 13.43 -10.04 -26.67
CA PRO A 54 12.40 -9.29 -25.97
C PRO A 54 11.87 -8.19 -26.89
N GLU A 55 10.59 -8.28 -27.25
CA GLU A 55 9.92 -7.36 -28.18
C GLU A 55 9.77 -5.94 -27.58
N HIS A 56 9.95 -5.83 -26.27
CA HIS A 56 9.98 -4.57 -25.55
C HIS A 56 11.21 -4.52 -24.66
N GLU A 57 12.10 -3.56 -24.94
CA GLU A 57 13.17 -3.19 -24.02
C GLU A 57 12.56 -2.82 -22.68
N MET A 58 12.60 -3.74 -21.73
CA MET A 58 12.22 -3.44 -20.37
C MET A 58 13.21 -2.43 -19.82
N PRO A 59 12.74 -1.38 -19.10
CA PRO A 59 13.65 -0.39 -18.55
C PRO A 59 14.78 -1.10 -17.80
N GLU A 60 16.00 -0.91 -18.25
CA GLU A 60 17.19 -1.47 -17.60
C GLU A 60 17.24 -0.95 -16.16
N GLY A 61 17.34 -1.85 -15.21
CA GLY A 61 17.51 -1.52 -13.81
C GLY A 61 16.65 -2.35 -12.85
N ARG A 62 17.16 -2.40 -11.64
CA ARG A 62 16.48 -3.09 -10.54
C ARG A 62 15.13 -2.43 -10.25
N PHE A 63 14.07 -3.21 -10.33
CA PHE A 63 12.71 -2.78 -9.98
C PHE A 63 12.15 -3.73 -8.91
N ASP A 64 12.08 -3.23 -7.69
CA ASP A 64 11.54 -3.95 -6.54
C ASP A 64 10.65 -3.04 -5.66
N LEU A 65 10.30 -3.48 -4.47
CA LEU A 65 9.47 -2.70 -3.55
C LEU A 65 10.17 -1.45 -3.02
N ILE A 66 11.50 -1.36 -3.10
CA ILE A 66 12.30 -0.26 -2.56
C ILE A 66 12.81 0.65 -3.68
N VAL A 67 13.24 0.06 -4.79
CA VAL A 67 13.86 0.75 -5.94
C VAL A 67 12.96 0.64 -7.17
N PRO A 68 12.76 1.73 -7.93
CA PRO A 68 13.15 3.12 -7.67
C PRO A 68 12.34 3.79 -6.55
N ARG A 69 12.83 4.89 -5.99
CA ARG A 69 12.06 5.68 -5.00
C ARG A 69 10.75 6.18 -5.60
N SER A 70 9.73 6.36 -4.76
CA SER A 70 8.43 6.85 -5.18
C SER A 70 8.54 8.24 -5.83
N ARG A 71 7.91 8.39 -6.99
CA ARG A 71 7.93 9.62 -7.79
C ARG A 71 6.52 9.99 -8.23
N CYS A 72 6.28 11.27 -8.42
CA CYS A 72 5.04 11.72 -9.03
C CYS A 72 4.97 11.26 -10.50
N PRO A 73 3.89 10.60 -10.94
CA PRO A 73 3.79 10.12 -12.32
C PRO A 73 3.73 11.23 -13.36
N SER A 74 3.31 12.44 -12.97
CA SER A 74 3.14 13.58 -13.90
C SER A 74 4.39 14.43 -14.05
N CYS A 75 5.16 14.67 -12.97
CA CYS A 75 6.33 15.55 -13.00
C CYS A 75 7.65 14.87 -12.65
N GLY A 76 7.63 13.58 -12.29
CA GLY A 76 8.84 12.83 -11.93
C GLY A 76 9.49 13.24 -10.60
N SER A 77 8.97 14.24 -9.88
CA SER A 77 9.54 14.69 -8.61
C SER A 77 9.53 13.56 -7.56
N LEU A 78 10.62 13.46 -6.80
CA LEU A 78 10.74 12.47 -5.73
C LEU A 78 9.77 12.80 -4.58
N ILE A 79 9.09 11.78 -4.08
CA ILE A 79 8.25 11.87 -2.88
C ILE A 79 9.14 11.69 -1.66
N THR A 80 9.13 12.69 -0.77
CA THR A 80 9.91 12.65 0.48
C THR A 80 9.20 11.79 1.53
N ALA A 81 9.94 11.34 2.56
CA ALA A 81 9.37 10.56 3.66
C ALA A 81 8.22 11.30 4.38
N ILE A 82 8.34 12.63 4.54
CA ILE A 82 7.29 13.46 5.15
C ILE A 82 6.02 13.48 4.29
N GLN A 83 6.18 13.53 2.97
CA GLN A 83 5.06 13.48 2.01
C GLN A 83 4.44 12.08 1.91
N ASN A 84 5.07 11.07 2.50
CA ASN A 84 4.59 9.70 2.56
C ASN A 84 4.01 9.33 3.94
N VAL A 85 3.85 10.30 4.85
CA VAL A 85 3.16 10.08 6.13
C VAL A 85 1.69 9.75 5.84
N PRO A 86 1.20 8.56 6.28
CA PRO A 86 -0.12 8.08 5.89
C PRO A 86 -1.23 9.06 6.23
N VAL A 87 -2.22 9.19 5.34
CA VAL A 87 -3.41 10.05 5.48
C VAL A 87 -3.07 11.53 5.73
N ILE A 88 -2.16 11.83 6.66
CA ILE A 88 -1.81 13.21 7.09
C ILE A 88 -1.24 14.00 5.91
N SER A 89 -0.31 13.43 5.16
CA SER A 89 0.29 14.12 4.00
C SER A 89 -0.76 14.40 2.91
N TYR A 90 -1.68 13.46 2.70
CA TYR A 90 -2.78 13.63 1.75
C TYR A 90 -3.69 14.80 2.15
N LEU A 91 -4.03 14.90 3.44
CA LEU A 91 -4.86 16.00 3.96
C LEU A 91 -4.13 17.35 3.87
N LEU A 92 -2.87 17.40 4.29
CA LEU A 92 -2.05 18.63 4.23
C LEU A 92 -1.84 19.13 2.80
N LEU A 93 -1.61 18.21 1.86
CA LEU A 93 -1.45 18.53 0.43
C LEU A 93 -2.79 18.67 -0.31
N ARG A 94 -3.93 18.52 0.39
CA ARG A 94 -5.28 18.58 -0.19
C ARG A 94 -5.45 17.65 -1.37
N GLY A 95 -4.89 16.43 -1.29
CA GLY A 95 -4.95 15.43 -2.34
C GLY A 95 -4.22 15.80 -3.63
N ARG A 96 -3.17 16.65 -3.57
CA ARG A 96 -2.44 17.13 -4.75
C ARG A 96 -0.93 16.97 -4.58
N CYS A 97 -0.23 16.77 -5.69
CA CYS A 97 1.23 16.75 -5.70
C CYS A 97 1.80 18.07 -5.16
N ALA A 98 2.82 18.00 -4.32
CA ALA A 98 3.48 19.18 -3.75
C ALA A 98 4.07 20.10 -4.84
N THR A 99 4.60 19.53 -5.92
CA THR A 99 5.30 20.23 -6.99
C THR A 99 4.35 20.67 -8.11
N CYS A 100 3.71 19.74 -8.80
CA CYS A 100 2.91 20.04 -10.01
C CYS A 100 1.40 20.17 -9.75
N LYS A 101 0.94 20.00 -8.52
CA LYS A 101 -0.47 20.11 -8.11
C LYS A 101 -1.43 19.10 -8.78
N THR A 102 -0.93 18.14 -9.52
CA THR A 102 -1.74 17.05 -10.10
C THR A 102 -2.48 16.30 -8.97
N PRO A 103 -3.76 15.93 -9.16
CA PRO A 103 -4.53 15.24 -8.14
C PRO A 103 -3.96 13.85 -7.84
N ILE A 104 -3.90 13.50 -6.56
CA ILE A 104 -3.50 12.19 -6.05
C ILE A 104 -4.77 11.38 -5.80
N SER A 105 -4.79 10.13 -6.23
CA SER A 105 -5.95 9.26 -6.04
C SER A 105 -6.30 9.06 -4.55
N ALA A 106 -7.58 9.20 -4.22
CA ALA A 106 -8.11 8.93 -2.88
C ALA A 106 -7.96 7.45 -2.43
N ARG A 107 -7.60 6.55 -3.35
CA ARG A 107 -7.35 5.13 -3.02
C ARG A 107 -6.23 4.98 -1.98
N TYR A 108 -5.18 5.81 -2.07
CA TYR A 108 -4.05 5.74 -1.14
C TYR A 108 -4.51 5.92 0.32
N PRO A 109 -5.12 7.04 0.71
CA PRO A 109 -5.57 7.21 2.08
C PRO A 109 -6.72 6.25 2.46
N LEU A 110 -7.52 5.77 1.50
CA LEU A 110 -8.56 4.79 1.77
C LEU A 110 -7.99 3.43 2.19
N VAL A 111 -6.97 2.93 1.50
CA VAL A 111 -6.29 1.67 1.87
C VAL A 111 -5.63 1.82 3.23
N GLU A 112 -4.92 2.92 3.48
CA GLU A 112 -4.26 3.20 4.75
C GLU A 112 -5.26 3.22 5.92
N LEU A 113 -6.32 4.00 5.76
CA LEU A 113 -7.32 4.19 6.81
C LEU A 113 -8.15 2.91 7.05
N SER A 114 -8.57 2.22 5.99
CA SER A 114 -9.33 0.97 6.14
C SER A 114 -8.51 -0.12 6.83
N THR A 115 -7.22 -0.26 6.49
CA THR A 115 -6.33 -1.20 7.16
C THR A 115 -6.21 -0.88 8.65
N ALA A 116 -5.97 0.39 8.98
CA ALA A 116 -5.79 0.83 10.36
C ALA A 116 -7.07 0.70 11.19
N LEU A 117 -8.23 1.06 10.63
CA LEU A 117 -9.53 0.96 11.32
C LEU A 117 -9.92 -0.50 11.59
N LEU A 118 -9.80 -1.37 10.58
CA LEU A 118 -10.12 -2.79 10.75
C LEU A 118 -9.20 -3.45 11.78
N ALA A 119 -7.89 -3.15 11.73
CA ALA A 119 -6.94 -3.65 12.72
C ALA A 119 -7.22 -3.12 14.13
N ALA A 120 -7.62 -1.86 14.27
CA ALA A 120 -7.99 -1.27 15.54
C ALA A 120 -9.27 -1.91 16.12
N VAL A 121 -10.27 -2.20 15.28
CA VAL A 121 -11.48 -2.94 15.69
C VAL A 121 -11.12 -4.33 16.20
N CYS A 122 -10.24 -5.06 15.51
CA CYS A 122 -9.75 -6.35 15.97
C CYS A 122 -9.00 -6.22 17.31
N ALA A 123 -8.09 -5.24 17.42
CA ALA A 123 -7.35 -5.01 18.66
C ALA A 123 -8.25 -4.64 19.84
N TRP A 124 -9.28 -3.85 19.60
CA TRP A 124 -10.27 -3.48 20.61
C TRP A 124 -11.11 -4.68 21.06
N HIS A 125 -11.52 -5.53 20.12
CA HIS A 125 -12.38 -6.68 20.40
C HIS A 125 -11.65 -7.78 21.16
N PHE A 126 -10.43 -8.12 20.73
CA PHE A 126 -9.66 -9.24 21.31
C PHE A 126 -8.76 -8.81 22.47
N GLY A 127 -8.49 -7.50 22.64
CA GLY A 127 -7.53 -7.02 23.64
C GLY A 127 -6.08 -7.40 23.32
N PRO A 128 -5.15 -7.11 24.25
CA PRO A 128 -3.73 -7.47 24.07
C PRO A 128 -3.53 -8.96 24.26
N GLY A 129 -3.40 -9.71 23.17
CA GLY A 129 -3.23 -11.15 23.17
C GLY A 129 -2.88 -11.72 21.81
N TRP A 130 -2.75 -13.02 21.76
CA TRP A 130 -2.44 -13.79 20.57
C TRP A 130 -3.55 -13.70 19.50
N GLU A 131 -4.80 -13.69 19.94
CA GLU A 131 -5.98 -13.57 19.09
C GLU A 131 -5.98 -12.24 18.31
N ALA A 132 -5.64 -11.13 18.98
CA ALA A 132 -5.51 -9.83 18.34
C ALA A 132 -4.40 -9.84 17.28
N LEU A 133 -3.25 -10.43 17.60
CA LEU A 133 -2.13 -10.54 16.66
C LEU A 133 -2.54 -11.28 15.39
N MET A 134 -3.22 -12.41 15.52
CA MET A 134 -3.68 -13.21 14.38
C MET A 134 -4.75 -12.47 13.56
N ALA A 135 -5.70 -11.83 14.20
CA ALA A 135 -6.75 -11.07 13.54
C ALA A 135 -6.18 -9.85 12.78
N VAL A 136 -5.22 -9.14 13.37
CA VAL A 136 -4.53 -8.01 12.73
C VAL A 136 -3.69 -8.50 11.54
N ALA A 137 -2.94 -9.60 11.69
CA ALA A 137 -2.16 -10.19 10.59
C ALA A 137 -3.07 -10.60 9.42
N LEU A 138 -4.21 -11.23 9.71
CA LEU A 138 -5.21 -11.58 8.70
C LEU A 138 -5.77 -10.33 7.99
N THR A 139 -6.06 -9.27 8.74
CA THR A 139 -6.54 -8.00 8.18
C THR A 139 -5.53 -7.40 7.21
N ILE A 140 -4.25 -7.34 7.60
CA ILE A 140 -3.15 -6.81 6.78
C ILE A 140 -2.99 -7.61 5.48
N THR A 141 -3.24 -8.92 5.49
CA THR A 141 -3.13 -9.76 4.29
C THR A 141 -4.36 -9.67 3.39
N LEU A 142 -5.57 -9.55 3.94
CA LEU A 142 -6.81 -9.54 3.16
C LEU A 142 -7.09 -8.19 2.47
N VAL A 143 -6.72 -7.07 3.09
CA VAL A 143 -6.97 -5.73 2.51
C VAL A 143 -6.30 -5.55 1.14
N PRO A 144 -5.00 -5.84 0.94
CA PRO A 144 -4.38 -5.71 -0.36
C PRO A 144 -4.94 -6.67 -1.41
N ILE A 145 -5.32 -7.89 -1.03
CA ILE A 145 -5.92 -8.87 -1.95
C ILE A 145 -7.20 -8.30 -2.58
N ARG A 146 -8.01 -7.57 -1.82
CA ARG A 146 -9.21 -6.90 -2.34
C ARG A 146 -8.89 -5.65 -3.15
N ALA A 147 -7.81 -4.96 -2.85
CA ALA A 147 -7.43 -3.71 -3.52
C ALA A 147 -6.75 -3.94 -4.89
N VAL A 148 -6.02 -5.05 -5.07
CA VAL A 148 -5.31 -5.38 -6.32
C VAL A 148 -6.25 -5.45 -7.54
N PRO A 149 -7.39 -6.18 -7.55
CA PRO A 149 -8.28 -6.22 -8.70
C PRO A 149 -8.83 -4.84 -9.08
N LEU A 150 -9.14 -4.00 -8.09
CA LEU A 150 -9.60 -2.63 -8.32
C LEU A 150 -8.52 -1.76 -8.97
N CYS A 151 -7.26 -1.98 -8.62
CA CYS A 151 -6.12 -1.28 -9.22
C CYS A 151 -5.90 -1.71 -10.67
N LEU A 152 -5.99 -3.00 -10.97
CA LEU A 152 -5.82 -3.56 -12.32
C LEU A 152 -6.95 -3.11 -13.25
N SER A 153 -8.20 -3.17 -12.80
CA SER A 153 -9.36 -2.72 -13.58
C SER A 153 -9.26 -1.25 -13.98
N ALA A 154 -8.86 -0.39 -13.05
CA ALA A 154 -8.69 1.04 -13.34
C ALA A 154 -7.48 1.36 -14.23
N ARG A 155 -6.49 0.46 -14.31
CA ARG A 155 -5.37 0.57 -15.24
C ARG A 155 -5.81 0.17 -16.66
N SER A 156 -6.58 -0.91 -16.79
CA SER A 156 -7.14 -1.37 -18.05
C SER A 156 -8.03 -0.33 -18.72
N MET A 157 -8.89 0.35 -17.96
CA MET A 157 -9.75 1.41 -18.51
C MET A 157 -8.97 2.62 -19.03
N ARG A 158 -7.80 2.94 -18.45
CA ARG A 158 -6.94 4.06 -18.94
C ARG A 158 -6.10 3.72 -20.17
N LEU A 159 -6.02 2.45 -20.55
CA LEU A 159 -5.35 2.01 -21.78
C LEU A 159 -6.30 1.95 -22.98
N LEU A 160 -7.60 2.12 -22.73
CA LEU A 160 -8.66 2.12 -23.76
C LEU A 160 -9.10 3.55 -24.15
N GLU A 161 -8.56 4.60 -23.52
CA GLU A 161 -8.71 6.02 -23.87
C GLU A 161 -7.47 6.50 -24.66
#